data_384b216dc19119f850f70ee4cfd9aab4
#
_entry.id   384b216dc19119f850f70ee4cfd9aab4
#
_cell.length_a   1.000
_cell.length_b   1.000
_cell.length_c   1.000
_cell.angle_alpha   90.00
_cell.angle_beta   90.00
_cell.angle_gamma   90.00
#
_symmetry.space_group_name_H-M   'P 1'
#
loop_
_entity.id
_entity.type
_entity.pdbx_description
1 polymer ?
#
loop_
_entity_poly.entity_id
_entity_poly.type
_entity_poly.pdbx_seq_one_letter_code
_entity_poly.pdbx_strand_id
1 'polypeptide(L)' 'MAIIVNLDMMLAKRKMTSLELAQRIGMTQANLSILKTGKAKAVRMSTMDLICRELQCQPGDLFEFVEDDDPWKR' A
#
# COMPACT_ATOMS: atom_id res chain seq x y z
N MET A 1 16.04 2.24 -2.97
CA MET A 1 14.87 2.15 -2.13
C MET A 1 14.32 0.75 -2.21
N ALA A 2 14.08 0.16 -1.09
CA ALA A 2 13.87 -1.27 -1.05
C ALA A 2 12.46 -1.68 -0.59
N ILE A 3 11.55 -0.73 -0.37
CA ILE A 3 10.18 -1.06 0.02
C ILE A 3 9.27 -0.98 -1.20
N ILE A 4 8.61 -2.10 -1.49
CA ILE A 4 7.65 -2.21 -2.57
C ILE A 4 6.25 -2.16 -1.97
N VAL A 5 5.36 -1.41 -2.61
CA VAL A 5 3.97 -1.33 -2.19
C VAL A 5 3.12 -2.19 -3.12
N ASN A 6 2.48 -3.20 -2.55
CA ASN A 6 1.68 -4.17 -3.31
C ASN A 6 0.19 -3.91 -3.17
N LEU A 7 -0.20 -2.67 -2.97
CA LEU A 7 -1.60 -2.33 -2.76
C LEU A 7 -2.46 -2.67 -3.98
N ASP A 8 -1.95 -2.39 -5.18
CA ASP A 8 -2.69 -2.72 -6.41
C ASP A 8 -2.99 -4.20 -6.52
N MET A 9 -2.02 -5.03 -6.14
CA MET A 9 -2.19 -6.47 -6.20
C MET A 9 -3.29 -6.92 -5.24
N MET A 10 -3.31 -6.36 -4.02
CA MET A 10 -4.34 -6.70 -3.05
C MET A 10 -5.71 -6.20 -3.48
N LEU A 11 -5.78 -5.01 -4.08
CA LEU A 11 -7.04 -4.51 -4.63
C LEU A 11 -7.58 -5.46 -5.69
N ALA A 12 -6.71 -5.92 -6.59
CA ALA A 12 -7.12 -6.87 -7.63
C ALA A 12 -7.60 -8.17 -7.02
N LYS A 13 -6.93 -8.68 -5.99
CA LYS A 13 -7.33 -9.90 -5.31
C LYS A 13 -8.72 -9.78 -4.69
N ARG A 14 -9.04 -8.61 -4.17
CA ARG A 14 -10.34 -8.37 -3.52
C ARG A 14 -11.38 -7.82 -4.48
N LYS A 15 -11.03 -7.65 -5.76
CA LYS A 15 -11.93 -7.10 -6.79
C LYS A 15 -12.48 -5.74 -6.37
N MET A 16 -11.61 -4.92 -5.82
CA MET A 16 -11.94 -3.59 -5.32
C MET A 16 -11.12 -2.55 -6.07
N THR A 17 -11.75 -1.42 -6.40
CA THR A 17 -11.03 -0.30 -7.04
C THR A 17 -10.38 0.58 -5.98
N SER A 18 -9.35 1.34 -6.38
CA SER A 18 -8.74 2.29 -5.44
C SER A 18 -9.70 3.38 -5.02
N LEU A 19 -10.61 3.80 -5.91
CA LEU A 19 -11.64 4.76 -5.54
C LEU A 19 -12.54 4.20 -4.44
N GLU A 20 -12.96 2.96 -4.59
CA GLU A 20 -13.81 2.31 -3.61
C GLU A 20 -13.11 2.20 -2.25
N LEU A 21 -11.85 1.80 -2.26
CA LEU A 21 -11.09 1.72 -1.01
C LEU A 21 -10.95 3.09 -0.35
N ALA A 22 -10.61 4.11 -1.15
CA ALA A 22 -10.47 5.47 -0.61
C ALA A 22 -11.75 5.93 0.06
N GLN A 23 -12.89 5.67 -0.56
CA GLN A 23 -14.19 6.04 0.01
C GLN A 23 -14.45 5.31 1.33
N ARG A 24 -14.12 4.02 1.38
CA ARG A 24 -14.37 3.19 2.58
C ARG A 24 -13.54 3.63 3.78
N ILE A 25 -12.31 4.05 3.53
CA ILE A 25 -11.41 4.43 4.63
C ILE A 25 -11.35 5.94 4.87
N GLY A 26 -12.12 6.72 4.10
CA GLY A 26 -12.18 8.16 4.31
C GLY A 26 -10.96 8.91 3.82
N MET A 27 -10.22 8.38 2.86
CA MET A 27 -9.09 9.06 2.22
C MET A 27 -9.52 9.65 0.89
N THR A 28 -8.79 10.67 0.45
CA THR A 28 -8.94 11.12 -0.93
C THR A 28 -8.23 10.13 -1.85
N GLN A 29 -8.73 10.04 -3.08
CA GLN A 29 -8.10 9.17 -4.07
C GLN A 29 -6.67 9.61 -4.36
N ALA A 30 -6.41 10.92 -4.33
CA ALA A 30 -5.07 11.45 -4.55
C ALA A 30 -4.10 10.96 -3.47
N ASN A 31 -4.51 10.99 -2.20
CA ASN A 31 -3.66 10.52 -1.12
C ASN A 31 -3.42 9.01 -1.20
N LEU A 32 -4.45 8.26 -1.55
CA LEU A 32 -4.29 6.82 -1.72
C LEU A 32 -3.34 6.51 -2.88
N SER A 33 -3.41 7.28 -3.96
CA SER A 33 -2.53 7.13 -5.11
C SER A 33 -1.06 7.36 -4.73
N ILE A 34 -0.80 8.35 -3.89
CA ILE A 34 0.56 8.62 -3.40
C ILE A 34 1.10 7.40 -2.65
N LEU A 35 0.28 6.81 -1.79
CA LEU A 35 0.66 5.60 -1.07
C LEU A 35 0.87 4.44 -2.03
N LYS A 36 -0.04 4.25 -2.95
CA LYS A 36 -0.05 3.13 -3.89
C LYS A 36 1.20 3.12 -4.79
N THR A 37 1.66 4.30 -5.18
CA THR A 37 2.83 4.40 -6.05
C THR A 37 4.15 4.34 -5.28
N GLY A 38 4.10 4.22 -3.97
CA GLY A 38 5.31 4.16 -3.15
C GLY A 38 5.97 5.51 -2.92
N LYS A 39 5.28 6.60 -3.21
CA LYS A 39 5.84 7.95 -3.03
C LYS A 39 5.57 8.53 -1.65
N ALA A 40 4.78 7.84 -0.84
CA ALA A 40 4.51 8.30 0.52
C ALA A 40 5.77 8.19 1.37
N LYS A 41 6.03 9.22 2.15
CA LYS A 41 7.19 9.21 3.06
C LYS A 41 6.86 8.54 4.38
N ALA A 42 5.58 8.46 4.71
CA ALA A 42 5.14 7.86 5.95
C ALA A 42 3.70 7.40 5.79
N VAL A 43 3.32 6.42 6.58
CA VAL A 43 1.95 5.90 6.64
C VAL A 43 1.54 5.86 8.10
N ARG A 44 0.40 6.44 8.41
CA ARG A 44 -0.12 6.37 9.77
C ARG A 44 -0.56 4.96 10.10
N MET A 45 -0.33 4.55 11.34
CA MET A 45 -0.79 3.24 11.79
C MET A 45 -2.31 3.10 11.66
N SER A 46 -3.04 4.18 11.91
CA SER A 46 -4.50 4.15 11.76
C SER A 46 -4.92 3.90 10.32
N THR A 47 -4.21 4.51 9.36
CA THR A 47 -4.48 4.28 7.94
C THR A 47 -4.18 2.83 7.57
N MET A 48 -3.06 2.32 8.04
CA MET A 48 -2.68 0.92 7.81
C MET A 48 -3.74 -0.03 8.35
N ASP A 49 -4.23 0.25 9.56
CA ASP A 49 -5.27 -0.55 10.18
C ASP A 49 -6.54 -0.59 9.33
N LEU A 50 -6.97 0.57 8.84
CA LEU A 50 -8.18 0.65 8.00
C LEU A 50 -8.01 -0.10 6.70
N ILE A 51 -6.87 0.04 6.05
CA ILE A 51 -6.62 -0.67 4.79
C ILE A 51 -6.62 -2.18 5.02
N CYS A 52 -5.95 -2.64 6.06
CA CYS A 52 -5.91 -4.07 6.37
C CYS A 52 -7.30 -4.61 6.70
N ARG A 53 -8.13 -3.84 7.39
CA ARG A 53 -9.50 -4.25 7.71
C ARG A 53 -10.34 -4.39 6.44
N GLU A 54 -10.26 -3.39 5.56
CA GLU A 54 -11.08 -3.40 4.34
C GLU A 54 -10.64 -4.47 3.36
N LEU A 55 -9.34 -4.71 3.26
CA LEU A 55 -8.80 -5.70 2.33
C LEU A 55 -8.62 -7.08 2.97
N GLN A 56 -8.87 -7.19 4.26
CA GLN A 56 -8.71 -8.45 4.99
C GLN A 56 -7.33 -9.04 4.75
N CYS A 57 -6.31 -8.24 5.06
CA CYS A 57 -4.93 -8.64 4.83
C CYS A 57 -4.04 -8.14 5.97
N GLN A 58 -2.79 -8.55 5.94
CA GLN A 58 -1.78 -8.15 6.90
C GLN A 58 -0.90 -7.05 6.29
N PRO A 59 -0.24 -6.22 7.12
CA PRO A 59 0.69 -5.23 6.56
C PRO A 59 1.75 -5.83 5.66
N GLY A 60 2.21 -7.05 5.95
CA GLY A 60 3.19 -7.72 5.12
C GLY A 60 2.67 -8.10 3.74
N ASP A 61 1.35 -8.11 3.54
CA ASP A 61 0.78 -8.32 2.22
C ASP A 61 0.79 -7.03 1.40
N LEU A 62 0.91 -5.88 2.07
CA LEU A 62 0.87 -4.57 1.41
C LEU A 62 2.26 -4.02 1.14
N PHE A 63 3.22 -4.34 1.98
CA PHE A 63 4.58 -3.80 1.88
C PHE A 63 5.58 -4.95 1.90
N GLU A 64 6.59 -4.79 1.07
CA GLU A 64 7.60 -5.83 0.92
C GLU A 64 8.96 -5.18 0.87
N PHE A 65 9.91 -5.73 1.60
CA PHE A 65 11.30 -5.30 1.49
C PHE A 65 12.01 -6.13 0.43
N VAL A 66 12.63 -5.46 -0.51
CA VAL A 66 13.41 -6.11 -1.57
C VAL A 66 14.79 -5.49 -1.58
N GLU A 67 15.81 -6.31 -1.52
CA GLU A 67 17.18 -5.80 -1.61
C GLU A 67 17.47 -5.30 -3.01
N ASP A 68 18.38 -4.31 -3.08
CA ASP A 68 18.83 -3.83 -4.37
C ASP A 68 19.46 -4.95 -5.17
N ASP A 69 19.25 -4.92 -6.48
CA ASP A 69 19.83 -5.94 -7.37
C ASP A 69 21.34 -5.91 -7.39
N ASP A 70 21.91 -4.72 -7.24
CA ASP A 70 23.35 -4.53 -7.28
C ASP A 70 23.91 -4.59 -5.86
N PRO A 71 24.62 -5.67 -5.51
CA PRO A 71 25.17 -5.79 -4.17
C PRO A 71 26.16 -4.71 -3.81
N TRP A 72 26.73 -4.05 -4.79
CA TRP A 72 27.71 -3.00 -4.55
C TRP A 72 27.08 -1.69 -4.11
N LYS A 73 25.80 -1.56 -4.21
CA LYS A 73 25.09 -0.37 -3.77
C LYS A 73 24.76 -0.39 -2.29
N ARG A 74 25.03 -1.45 -1.63
CA ARG A 74 24.75 -1.59 -0.21
C ARG A 74 25.81 -0.95 0.65
#